data_c7b0de5a7edfe5643c50fba2a0a51938
#
_entry.id   c7b0de5a7edfe5643c50fba2a0a51938
#
_cell.length_a   1.000
_cell.length_b   1.000
_cell.length_c   1.000
_cell.angle_alpha   90.00
_cell.angle_beta   90.00
_cell.angle_gamma   90.00
#
_symmetry.space_group_name_H-M   'P 1'
#
loop_
_entity.id
_entity.type
_entity.pdbx_description
1 polymer ?
#
loop_
_entity_poly.entity_id
_entity_poly.type
_entity_poly.pdbx_seq_one_letter_code
_entity_poly.pdbx_strand_id
1 'polypeptide(L)'
;MNKEVENELKKSRVDFVHFVDISKLTNKQNRGLPCAILIGIAINPKFVKDVFNNPDYKPVLEDEYVKTENRVGEVTDELAEFLVSKGYKALSQSDAGLLAEGVFNFETKESVLPHKTVAQLSGLGWI
;
A
#
# COMPACT_ATOMS: atom_id res chain seq x y z
N MET A 1 -13.80 1.43 -14.53
CA MET A 1 -13.21 1.01 -13.23
C MET A 1 -12.16 1.98 -12.72
N ASN A 2 -11.13 2.32 -13.48
CA ASN A 2 -10.08 3.23 -13.01
C ASN A 2 -10.62 4.58 -12.54
N LYS A 3 -11.57 5.16 -13.28
CA LYS A 3 -12.19 6.44 -12.93
C LYS A 3 -13.03 6.38 -11.64
N GLU A 4 -13.69 5.26 -11.39
CA GLU A 4 -14.43 5.02 -10.15
C GLU A 4 -13.49 4.92 -8.96
N VAL A 5 -12.38 4.20 -9.11
CA VAL A 5 -11.32 4.09 -8.10
C VAL A 5 -10.72 5.46 -7.80
N GLU A 6 -10.36 6.22 -8.84
CA GLU A 6 -9.82 7.57 -8.67
C GLU A 6 -10.78 8.49 -7.93
N ASN A 7 -12.09 8.43 -8.26
CA ASN A 7 -13.10 9.23 -7.59
C ASN A 7 -13.26 8.84 -6.11
N GLU A 8 -13.22 7.53 -5.80
CA GLU A 8 -13.27 7.06 -4.42
C GLU A 8 -12.05 7.54 -3.62
N LEU A 9 -10.85 7.42 -4.20
CA LEU A 9 -9.61 7.82 -3.57
C LEU A 9 -9.46 9.34 -3.40
N LYS A 10 -10.11 10.16 -4.22
CA LYS A 10 -10.14 11.62 -4.02
C LYS A 10 -10.71 12.01 -2.66
N LYS A 11 -11.67 11.25 -2.14
CA LYS A 11 -12.24 11.46 -0.81
C LYS A 11 -11.22 11.22 0.31
N SER A 12 -10.26 10.35 0.06
CA SER A 12 -9.25 9.91 1.04
C SER A 12 -7.96 10.74 1.01
N ARG A 13 -7.84 11.70 0.07
CA ARG A 13 -6.69 12.63 -0.05
C ARG A 13 -5.35 11.91 -0.18
N VAL A 14 -5.29 10.89 -1.02
CA VAL A 14 -4.02 10.25 -1.39
C VAL A 14 -3.25 11.12 -2.38
N ASP A 15 -1.92 11.06 -2.33
CA ASP A 15 -1.05 11.89 -3.17
C ASP A 15 -0.82 11.28 -4.55
N PHE A 16 -0.83 9.96 -4.66
CA PHE A 16 -0.76 9.30 -5.95
C PHE A 16 -1.51 7.97 -5.98
N VAL A 17 -1.90 7.57 -7.20
CA VAL A 17 -2.51 6.28 -7.51
C VAL A 17 -1.89 5.76 -8.79
N HIS A 18 -1.40 4.51 -8.79
CA HIS A 18 -0.90 3.83 -9.96
C HIS A 18 -1.61 2.50 -10.16
N PHE A 19 -2.03 2.22 -11.40
CA PHE A 19 -2.57 0.93 -11.80
C PHE A 19 -1.45 0.10 -12.42
N VAL A 20 -1.15 -1.05 -11.83
CA VAL A 20 0.04 -1.83 -12.16
C VAL A 20 -0.37 -3.20 -12.68
N ASP A 21 0.10 -3.58 -13.86
CA ASP A 21 -0.08 -4.92 -14.39
C ASP A 21 0.87 -5.89 -13.67
N ILE A 22 0.28 -6.83 -12.94
CA ILE A 22 0.99 -7.90 -12.23
C ILE A 22 0.66 -9.29 -12.78
N SER A 23 0.05 -9.35 -13.97
CA SER A 23 -0.36 -10.61 -14.61
C SER A 23 0.79 -11.56 -14.90
N LYS A 24 1.99 -11.02 -15.11
CA LYS A 24 3.21 -11.80 -15.39
C LYS A 24 3.90 -12.34 -14.14
N LEU A 25 3.48 -11.94 -12.97
CA LEU A 25 3.99 -12.51 -11.71
C LEU A 25 3.41 -13.91 -11.49
N THR A 26 4.07 -14.69 -10.63
CA THR A 26 3.59 -16.03 -10.28
C THR A 26 2.22 -15.97 -9.59
N ASN A 27 1.43 -17.03 -9.72
CA ASN A 27 0.14 -17.15 -9.02
C ASN A 27 0.26 -17.01 -7.50
N LYS A 28 1.39 -17.43 -6.94
CA LYS A 28 1.69 -17.22 -5.52
C LYS A 28 1.77 -15.75 -5.17
N GLN A 29 2.40 -14.94 -6.03
CA GLN A 29 2.57 -13.51 -5.82
C GLN A 29 1.29 -12.72 -6.10
N ASN A 30 0.67 -12.93 -7.27
CA ASN A 30 -0.50 -12.16 -7.69
C ASN A 30 -1.84 -12.74 -7.22
N ARG A 31 -1.83 -13.97 -6.68
CA ARG A 31 -3.02 -14.69 -6.19
C ARG A 31 -4.16 -14.77 -7.22
N GLY A 32 -3.80 -14.85 -8.50
CA GLY A 32 -4.74 -14.89 -9.62
C GLY A 32 -5.36 -13.54 -10.01
N LEU A 33 -4.85 -12.44 -9.47
CA LEU A 33 -5.28 -11.09 -9.82
C LEU A 33 -4.30 -10.47 -10.82
N PRO A 34 -4.80 -9.91 -11.94
CA PRO A 34 -3.92 -9.40 -12.99
C PRO A 34 -3.41 -7.98 -12.71
N CYS A 35 -4.02 -7.26 -11.79
CA CYS A 35 -3.75 -5.85 -11.55
C CYS A 35 -3.57 -5.56 -10.07
N ALA A 36 -2.65 -4.67 -9.77
CA ALA A 36 -2.51 -4.04 -8.45
C ALA A 36 -2.81 -2.55 -8.54
N ILE A 37 -3.38 -2.00 -7.49
CA ILE A 37 -3.56 -0.57 -7.31
C ILE A 37 -2.61 -0.12 -6.23
N LEU A 38 -1.64 0.70 -6.59
CA LEU A 38 -0.66 1.27 -5.68
C LEU A 38 -1.11 2.68 -5.29
N ILE A 39 -1.26 2.91 -4.01
CA ILE A 39 -1.60 4.23 -3.47
C ILE A 39 -0.50 4.72 -2.55
N GLY A 40 -0.33 6.01 -2.46
CA GLY A 40 0.66 6.62 -1.58
C GLY A 40 0.19 7.92 -0.97
N ILE A 41 0.63 8.15 0.25
CA ILE A 41 0.45 9.39 1.00
C ILE A 41 1.83 9.90 1.36
N ALA A 42 2.14 11.14 0.95
CA ALA A 42 3.42 11.76 1.22
C ALA A 42 3.57 12.11 2.70
N ILE A 43 4.74 11.87 3.25
CA ILE A 43 5.12 12.33 4.58
C ILE A 43 5.70 13.74 4.44
N ASN A 44 5.43 14.61 5.42
CA ASN A 44 5.96 15.98 5.43
C ASN A 44 7.50 15.97 5.30
N PRO A 45 8.07 16.70 4.32
CA PRO A 45 9.52 16.72 4.10
C PRO A 45 10.34 17.15 5.33
N LYS A 46 9.79 18.03 6.15
CA LYS A 46 10.45 18.46 7.41
C LYS A 46 10.59 17.28 8.37
N PHE A 47 9.53 16.48 8.54
CA PHE A 47 9.59 15.28 9.38
C PHE A 47 10.63 14.29 8.87
N VAL A 48 10.67 14.03 7.56
CA VAL A 48 11.66 13.14 6.93
C VAL A 48 13.09 13.64 7.20
N LYS A 49 13.33 14.94 7.07
CA LYS A 49 14.61 15.56 7.33
C LYS A 49 15.02 15.43 8.81
N ASP A 50 14.11 15.68 9.72
CA ASP A 50 14.35 15.59 11.16
C ASP A 50 14.72 14.15 11.56
N VAL A 51 14.00 13.15 11.01
CA VAL A 51 14.31 11.73 11.24
C VAL A 51 15.67 11.34 10.64
N PHE A 52 15.96 11.79 9.44
CA PHE A 52 17.24 11.52 8.78
C PHE A 52 18.43 12.05 9.58
N ASN A 53 18.27 13.19 10.24
CA ASN A 53 19.30 13.82 11.07
C ASN A 53 19.37 13.27 12.51
N ASN A 54 18.49 12.31 12.86
CA ASN A 54 18.46 11.71 14.20
C ASN A 54 18.72 10.20 14.10
N PRO A 55 19.97 9.74 14.29
CA PRO A 55 20.31 8.32 14.17
C PRO A 55 19.66 7.44 15.24
N ASP A 56 19.19 8.02 16.35
CA ASP A 56 18.52 7.31 17.44
C ASP A 56 17.00 7.32 17.31
N TYR A 57 16.47 7.80 16.18
CA TYR A 57 15.02 7.84 15.95
C TYR A 57 14.38 6.46 16.03
N LYS A 58 13.30 6.38 16.80
CA LYS A 58 12.42 5.21 16.85
C LYS A 58 10.97 5.68 16.69
N PRO A 59 10.16 4.98 15.85
CA PRO A 59 8.75 5.32 15.70
C PRO A 59 8.01 5.28 17.04
N VAL A 60 7.16 6.28 17.26
CA VAL A 60 6.24 6.35 18.40
C VAL A 60 4.82 6.55 17.88
N LEU A 61 3.81 6.11 18.66
CA LEU A 61 2.40 6.12 18.23
C LEU A 61 1.89 7.49 17.79
N GLU A 62 2.47 8.56 18.33
CA GLU A 62 2.04 9.94 18.07
C GLU A 62 2.76 10.59 16.88
N ASP A 63 3.78 9.94 16.30
CA ASP A 63 4.53 10.55 15.23
C ASP A 63 3.83 10.49 13.86
N GLU A 64 4.26 11.35 12.96
CA GLU A 64 3.69 11.48 11.63
C GLU A 64 3.88 10.23 10.78
N TYR A 65 4.99 9.52 10.95
CA TYR A 65 5.25 8.27 10.23
C TYR A 65 4.19 7.22 10.55
N VAL A 66 3.97 6.95 11.83
CA VAL A 66 3.01 5.94 12.29
C VAL A 66 1.57 6.34 11.92
N LYS A 67 1.21 7.60 12.08
CA LYS A 67 -0.11 8.12 11.67
C LYS A 67 -0.35 7.96 10.17
N THR A 68 0.65 8.27 9.35
CA THR A 68 0.55 8.14 7.89
C THR A 68 0.48 6.68 7.47
N GLU A 69 1.30 5.80 8.07
CA GLU A 69 1.25 4.36 7.83
C GLU A 69 -0.13 3.77 8.14
N ASN A 70 -0.70 4.14 9.28
CA ASN A 70 -2.05 3.72 9.66
C ASN A 70 -3.09 4.25 8.66
N ARG A 71 -2.97 5.49 8.24
CA ARG A 71 -3.90 6.10 7.27
C ARG A 71 -3.85 5.41 5.91
N VAL A 72 -2.66 5.08 5.42
CA VAL A 72 -2.50 4.29 4.17
C VAL A 72 -3.17 2.93 4.30
N GLY A 73 -3.01 2.26 5.43
CA GLY A 73 -3.65 0.98 5.71
C GLY A 73 -5.18 1.09 5.67
N GLU A 74 -5.76 2.08 6.35
CA GLU A 74 -7.20 2.34 6.34
C GLU A 74 -7.74 2.58 4.94
N VAL A 75 -7.09 3.47 4.16
CA VAL A 75 -7.50 3.77 2.77
C VAL A 75 -7.42 2.53 1.89
N THR A 76 -6.40 1.70 2.08
CA THR A 76 -6.24 0.45 1.34
C THR A 76 -7.38 -0.53 1.64
N ASP A 77 -7.75 -0.67 2.90
CA ASP A 77 -8.87 -1.53 3.32
C ASP A 77 -10.21 -1.01 2.77
N GLU A 78 -10.48 0.29 2.93
CA GLU A 78 -11.68 0.94 2.40
C GLU A 78 -11.81 0.77 0.88
N LEU A 79 -10.71 0.89 0.14
CA LEU A 79 -10.70 0.67 -1.30
C LEU A 79 -10.99 -0.79 -1.67
N ALA A 80 -10.43 -1.75 -0.95
CA ALA A 80 -10.71 -3.16 -1.18
C ALA A 80 -12.20 -3.48 -0.94
N GLU A 81 -12.78 -2.98 0.14
CA GLU A 81 -14.20 -3.12 0.45
C GLU A 81 -15.08 -2.48 -0.64
N PHE A 82 -14.72 -1.28 -1.10
CA PHE A 82 -15.42 -0.60 -2.19
C PHE A 82 -15.45 -1.46 -3.45
N LEU A 83 -14.30 -2.02 -3.87
CA LEU A 83 -14.20 -2.87 -5.04
C LEU A 83 -15.03 -4.16 -4.90
N VAL A 84 -15.00 -4.78 -3.73
CA VAL A 84 -15.82 -5.97 -3.44
C VAL A 84 -17.32 -5.62 -3.52
N SER A 85 -17.72 -4.45 -3.01
CA SER A 85 -19.11 -3.99 -3.11
C SER A 85 -19.58 -3.78 -4.55
N LYS A 86 -18.66 -3.53 -5.47
CA LYS A 86 -18.92 -3.39 -6.91
C LYS A 86 -18.87 -4.73 -7.67
N GLY A 87 -18.65 -5.85 -6.98
CA GLY A 87 -18.62 -7.19 -7.55
C GLY A 87 -17.26 -7.65 -8.06
N TYR A 88 -16.19 -6.90 -7.76
CA TYR A 88 -14.82 -7.29 -8.09
C TYR A 88 -14.20 -8.14 -6.98
N LYS A 89 -13.29 -9.02 -7.34
CA LYS A 89 -12.38 -9.66 -6.38
C LYS A 89 -11.27 -8.67 -6.05
N ALA A 90 -11.10 -8.35 -4.79
CA ALA A 90 -10.05 -7.46 -4.31
C ALA A 90 -9.46 -7.97 -3.01
N LEU A 91 -8.17 -7.74 -2.81
CA LEU A 91 -7.42 -8.13 -1.62
C LEU A 91 -6.63 -6.92 -1.14
N SER A 92 -6.82 -6.54 0.11
CA SER A 92 -6.03 -5.48 0.73
C SER A 92 -4.63 -5.98 1.09
N GLN A 93 -3.62 -5.17 0.81
CA GLN A 93 -2.25 -5.39 1.26
C GLN A 93 -1.83 -4.46 2.41
N SER A 94 -2.79 -3.96 3.19
CA SER A 94 -2.53 -3.40 4.51
C SER A 94 -1.96 -4.47 5.45
N ASP A 95 -1.36 -4.06 6.55
CA ASP A 95 -0.87 -5.02 7.55
C ASP A 95 -1.98 -5.94 8.05
N ALA A 96 -3.16 -5.38 8.31
CA ALA A 96 -4.33 -6.17 8.71
C ALA A 96 -4.80 -7.14 7.61
N GLY A 97 -4.82 -6.69 6.35
CA GLY A 97 -5.17 -7.53 5.20
C GLY A 97 -4.18 -8.67 4.99
N LEU A 98 -2.89 -8.39 5.07
CA LEU A 98 -1.83 -9.40 4.92
C LEU A 98 -1.87 -10.43 6.05
N LEU A 99 -2.16 -9.99 7.28
CA LEU A 99 -2.38 -10.88 8.42
C LEU A 99 -3.56 -11.82 8.22
N ALA A 100 -4.70 -11.26 7.82
CA ALA A 100 -5.92 -12.02 7.58
C ALA A 100 -5.74 -13.10 6.50
N GLU A 101 -4.93 -12.82 5.46
CA GLU A 101 -4.62 -13.75 4.37
C GLU A 101 -3.46 -14.72 4.69
N GLY A 102 -2.74 -14.52 5.79
CA GLY A 102 -1.61 -15.36 6.19
C GLY A 102 -0.39 -15.28 5.25
N VAL A 103 -0.21 -14.17 4.55
CA VAL A 103 0.84 -13.99 3.52
C VAL A 103 1.99 -13.07 3.95
N PHE A 104 2.03 -12.69 5.21
CA PHE A 104 3.09 -11.88 5.79
C PHE A 104 3.80 -12.61 6.92
N ASN A 105 5.13 -12.62 6.89
CA ASN A 105 5.96 -13.15 7.95
C ASN A 105 6.54 -12.01 8.79
N PHE A 106 6.08 -11.87 10.03
CA PHE A 106 6.51 -10.80 10.93
C PHE A 106 7.96 -10.95 11.41
N GLU A 107 8.47 -12.16 11.49
CA GLU A 107 9.85 -12.42 11.93
C GLU A 107 10.85 -11.97 10.87
N THR A 108 10.62 -12.34 9.60
CA THR A 108 11.50 -11.98 8.48
C THR A 108 11.13 -10.65 7.82
N LYS A 109 9.97 -10.07 8.15
CA LYS A 109 9.41 -8.87 7.50
C LYS A 109 9.16 -9.07 6.00
N GLU A 110 8.84 -10.29 5.59
CA GLU A 110 8.58 -10.66 4.20
C GLU A 110 7.10 -10.85 3.92
N SER A 111 6.68 -10.40 2.75
CA SER A 111 5.36 -10.68 2.18
C SER A 111 5.49 -11.35 0.82
N VAL A 112 4.40 -12.01 0.38
CA VAL A 112 4.37 -12.71 -0.91
C VAL A 112 4.52 -11.73 -2.09
N LEU A 113 3.94 -10.53 -1.96
CA LEU A 113 4.08 -9.46 -2.94
C LEU A 113 4.46 -8.16 -2.20
N PRO A 114 5.77 -7.86 -2.06
CA PRO A 114 6.20 -6.64 -1.40
C PRO A 114 5.72 -5.37 -2.11
N HIS A 115 5.34 -4.36 -1.36
CA HIS A 115 4.91 -3.05 -1.91
C HIS A 115 5.99 -2.42 -2.80
N LYS A 116 7.28 -2.59 -2.46
CA LYS A 116 8.41 -2.12 -3.27
C LYS A 116 8.45 -2.76 -4.66
N THR A 117 8.11 -4.04 -4.77
CA THR A 117 8.03 -4.73 -6.06
C THR A 117 6.96 -4.11 -6.95
N VAL A 118 5.77 -3.83 -6.38
CA VAL A 118 4.69 -3.16 -7.13
C VAL A 118 5.09 -1.75 -7.52
N ALA A 119 5.74 -0.99 -6.64
CA ALA A 119 6.23 0.34 -6.93
C ALA A 119 7.27 0.35 -8.06
N GLN A 120 8.18 -0.62 -8.08
CA GLN A 120 9.15 -0.78 -9.16
C GLN A 120 8.47 -1.08 -10.50
N LEU A 121 7.50 -2.00 -10.52
CA LEU A 121 6.73 -2.33 -11.71
C LEU A 121 5.89 -1.16 -12.23
N SER A 122 5.48 -0.25 -11.35
CA SER A 122 4.74 0.96 -11.72
C SER A 122 5.59 2.04 -12.38
N GLY A 123 6.93 1.91 -12.33
CA GLY A 123 7.85 2.93 -12.83
C GLY A 123 8.14 4.06 -11.83
N LEU A 124 7.68 3.95 -10.57
CA LEU A 124 7.95 4.96 -9.53
C LEU A 124 9.43 5.06 -9.14
N GLY A 125 10.20 4.00 -9.35
CA GLY A 125 11.60 3.97 -8.98
C GLY A 125 12.22 2.60 -9.19
N TRP A 126 13.35 2.39 -8.57
CA TRP A 126 14.10 1.13 -8.59
C TRP A 126 14.51 0.72 -7.17
N ILE A 127 14.81 -0.53 -7.04
CA ILE A 127 15.29 -1.12 -5.79
C ILE A 127 16.81 -1.30 -5.86
#